data_96b07c0c895cbe021e80923d784bf80b
#
_entry.id   96b07c0c895cbe021e80923d784bf80b
#
_cell.length_a   1.000
_cell.length_b   1.000
_cell.length_c   1.000
_cell.angle_alpha   90.00
_cell.angle_beta   90.00
_cell.angle_gamma   90.00
#
_symmetry.space_group_name_H-M   'P 1'
#
loop_
_entity.id
_entity.type
_entity.pdbx_description
1 polymer ?
#
loop_
_entity_poly.entity_id
_entity_poly.type
_entity_poly.pdbx_seq_one_letter_code
_entity_poly.pdbx_strand_id
1 'polypeptide(L)'
;MSKYDSILAKSTQNGGTTLKVHLESVAQLAMLAARCMGMDPEIARLGALLHDIGKANPLFQQSLEQERTSFFCSEFPFRHEIASLFFLNLVDRALWDSVIDMIIAHHKSVSNDDRKKGILDLEDEYGDEILEYHLSDFSAWSMDALGILGELSFPGVTSETVITEQDARCAYDYALTHCRKKTKGWSVWKGLLMGSDHLASATEEQKDRLPDLFTIPDLHFYNRQSELYPLSLIESDVTKRHSFVKAPTGAGKTDFLMKRCRGRIFYTLPFQASINAMYERIAHDLGDCVEDVRLLHSISQLVIEDNRIVEKAIQNKFGAAIKVLTPHQLAAIALGTKGYEAMLFDLQGCDIILDEIHTYSDMVQSIVLKMVEVMNHIGCRIHVGTATMPSVLEQAILQILGGRENVQYVELPEDVSDSFNRHIVHKADSFIELLPVIRQAVDEEQKILIVCNRVAHAQEIFKQIDELYPNLSLIHISE
;
A
#
# COMPACT_ATOMS: atom_id res chain seq x y z
N MET A 1 -13.44 -21.65 28.88
CA MET A 1 -12.22 -20.85 28.67
C MET A 1 -11.07 -21.79 28.52
N SER A 2 -10.29 -21.62 27.44
CA SER A 2 -9.08 -22.41 27.24
C SER A 2 -8.02 -22.03 28.27
N LYS A 3 -7.15 -22.95 28.63
CA LYS A 3 -5.95 -22.71 29.47
C LYS A 3 -5.07 -21.59 28.85
N TYR A 4 -5.14 -21.38 27.55
CA TYR A 4 -4.28 -20.46 26.80
C TYR A 4 -4.91 -19.07 26.54
N ASP A 5 -6.13 -18.82 27.02
CA ASP A 5 -6.84 -17.54 26.85
C ASP A 5 -6.16 -16.37 27.61
N SER A 6 -5.20 -16.69 28.51
CA SER A 6 -4.39 -15.69 29.21
C SER A 6 -3.15 -15.24 28.43
N ILE A 7 -2.76 -15.95 27.35
CA ILE A 7 -1.58 -15.61 26.54
C ILE A 7 -1.97 -14.56 25.51
N LEU A 8 -1.39 -13.38 25.60
CA LEU A 8 -1.76 -12.20 24.83
C LEU A 8 -0.83 -11.99 23.61
N ALA A 9 -1.39 -11.58 22.49
CA ALA A 9 -0.64 -11.04 21.36
C ALA A 9 -0.31 -9.55 21.52
N LYS A 10 -1.19 -8.81 22.22
CA LYS A 10 -1.09 -7.36 22.44
C LYS A 10 -1.43 -7.03 23.90
N SER A 11 -0.82 -5.95 24.41
CA SER A 11 -1.15 -5.46 25.77
C SER A 11 -2.63 -5.09 25.91
N THR A 12 -3.16 -5.13 27.11
CA THR A 12 -4.54 -4.75 27.42
C THR A 12 -4.85 -3.29 27.02
N GLN A 13 -3.87 -2.40 27.10
CA GLN A 13 -3.98 -1.01 26.62
C GLN A 13 -4.13 -0.90 25.08
N ASN A 14 -3.68 -1.91 24.35
CA ASN A 14 -3.74 -2.02 22.89
C ASN A 14 -4.80 -3.06 22.41
N GLY A 15 -5.87 -3.26 23.18
CA GLY A 15 -7.01 -4.12 22.81
C GLY A 15 -7.01 -5.49 23.48
N GLY A 16 -5.91 -5.95 24.11
CA GLY A 16 -5.88 -7.20 24.90
C GLY A 16 -6.18 -8.47 24.10
N THR A 17 -5.89 -8.51 22.81
CA THR A 17 -6.17 -9.66 21.94
C THR A 17 -5.34 -10.87 22.37
N THR A 18 -5.99 -12.05 22.50
CA THR A 18 -5.27 -13.29 22.82
C THR A 18 -4.41 -13.74 21.64
N LEU A 19 -3.31 -14.42 21.90
CA LEU A 19 -2.41 -14.93 20.86
C LEU A 19 -3.14 -15.86 19.90
N LYS A 20 -3.99 -16.74 20.42
CA LYS A 20 -4.81 -17.67 19.63
C LYS A 20 -5.71 -16.94 18.63
N VAL A 21 -6.47 -15.94 19.08
CA VAL A 21 -7.39 -15.16 18.22
C VAL A 21 -6.62 -14.39 17.15
N HIS A 22 -5.48 -13.82 17.51
CA HIS A 22 -4.60 -13.12 16.56
C HIS A 22 -4.10 -14.05 15.46
N LEU A 23 -3.49 -15.19 15.85
CA LEU A 23 -2.96 -16.17 14.88
C LEU A 23 -4.04 -16.71 13.95
N GLU A 24 -5.23 -17.02 14.48
CA GLU A 24 -6.37 -17.46 13.67
C GLU A 24 -6.81 -16.41 12.65
N SER A 25 -6.94 -15.15 13.08
CA SER A 25 -7.35 -14.05 12.21
C SER A 25 -6.33 -13.79 11.10
N VAL A 26 -5.03 -13.79 11.42
CA VAL A 26 -3.96 -13.64 10.42
C VAL A 26 -3.95 -14.82 9.45
N ALA A 27 -4.13 -16.05 9.94
CA ALA A 27 -4.16 -17.25 9.09
C ALA A 27 -5.33 -17.21 8.11
N GLN A 28 -6.53 -16.83 8.55
CA GLN A 28 -7.70 -16.68 7.66
C GLN A 28 -7.45 -15.68 6.54
N LEU A 29 -6.90 -14.52 6.85
CA LEU A 29 -6.56 -13.48 5.87
C LEU A 29 -5.44 -13.92 4.93
N ALA A 30 -4.40 -14.55 5.45
CA ALA A 30 -3.29 -15.04 4.63
C ALA A 30 -3.74 -16.13 3.65
N MET A 31 -4.61 -17.05 4.08
CA MET A 31 -5.21 -18.06 3.20
C MET A 31 -6.06 -17.44 2.10
N LEU A 32 -6.88 -16.43 2.43
CA LEU A 32 -7.70 -15.71 1.45
C LEU A 32 -6.81 -15.00 0.43
N ALA A 33 -5.82 -14.23 0.88
CA ALA A 33 -4.89 -13.52 0.02
C ALA A 33 -4.10 -14.50 -0.88
N ALA A 34 -3.63 -15.62 -0.34
CA ALA A 34 -2.93 -16.65 -1.10
C ALA A 34 -3.79 -17.22 -2.22
N ARG A 35 -5.05 -17.59 -1.92
CA ARG A 35 -6.00 -18.10 -2.94
C ARG A 35 -6.21 -17.09 -4.07
N CYS A 36 -6.44 -15.81 -3.73
CA CYS A 36 -6.68 -14.77 -4.71
C CYS A 36 -5.45 -14.50 -5.59
N MET A 37 -4.25 -14.73 -5.06
CA MET A 37 -2.99 -14.55 -5.80
C MET A 37 -2.46 -15.84 -6.45
N GLY A 38 -3.23 -16.95 -6.41
CA GLY A 38 -2.81 -18.23 -7.00
C GLY A 38 -1.66 -18.90 -6.26
N MET A 39 -1.47 -18.59 -4.98
CA MET A 39 -0.47 -19.19 -4.10
C MET A 39 -1.10 -20.32 -3.29
N ASP A 40 -0.26 -21.20 -2.71
CA ASP A 40 -0.72 -22.28 -1.85
C ASP A 40 -1.27 -21.73 -0.50
N PRO A 41 -2.58 -21.85 -0.22
CA PRO A 41 -3.18 -21.34 0.99
C PRO A 41 -2.77 -22.11 2.25
N GLU A 42 -2.32 -23.39 2.12
CA GLU A 42 -1.87 -24.14 3.27
C GLU A 42 -0.48 -23.68 3.73
N ILE A 43 0.43 -23.36 2.82
CA ILE A 43 1.71 -22.74 3.17
C ILE A 43 1.47 -21.38 3.87
N ALA A 44 0.53 -20.58 3.34
CA ALA A 44 0.15 -19.30 3.94
C ALA A 44 -0.38 -19.49 5.36
N ARG A 45 -1.22 -20.52 5.58
CA ARG A 45 -1.78 -20.87 6.89
C ARG A 45 -0.70 -21.26 7.88
N LEU A 46 0.19 -22.17 7.49
CA LEU A 46 1.28 -22.66 8.34
C LEU A 46 2.19 -21.50 8.79
N GLY A 47 2.64 -20.68 7.85
CA GLY A 47 3.48 -19.54 8.15
C GLY A 47 2.78 -18.51 9.05
N ALA A 48 1.48 -18.24 8.80
CA ALA A 48 0.69 -17.34 9.62
C ALA A 48 0.45 -17.86 11.04
N LEU A 49 0.26 -19.16 11.24
CA LEU A 49 0.14 -19.74 12.58
C LEU A 49 1.45 -19.73 13.36
N LEU A 50 2.59 -19.79 12.66
CA LEU A 50 3.91 -19.79 13.31
C LEU A 50 4.51 -18.40 13.51
N HIS A 51 4.09 -17.36 12.76
CA HIS A 51 4.82 -16.09 12.71
C HIS A 51 5.00 -15.43 14.10
N ASP A 52 4.02 -15.55 14.94
CA ASP A 52 3.96 -14.91 16.27
C ASP A 52 3.89 -15.92 17.43
N ILE A 53 4.03 -17.21 17.17
CA ILE A 53 3.90 -18.24 18.22
C ILE A 53 4.94 -18.07 19.33
N GLY A 54 6.10 -17.47 19.02
CA GLY A 54 7.13 -17.09 19.99
C GLY A 54 6.67 -16.08 21.06
N LYS A 55 5.52 -15.42 20.85
CA LYS A 55 4.89 -14.58 21.88
C LYS A 55 4.37 -15.37 23.09
N ALA A 56 4.25 -16.70 22.96
CA ALA A 56 3.94 -17.57 24.09
C ALA A 56 5.07 -17.58 25.17
N ASN A 57 6.26 -17.13 24.82
CA ASN A 57 7.38 -17.05 25.77
C ASN A 57 7.05 -16.11 26.94
N PRO A 58 7.30 -16.53 28.21
CA PRO A 58 7.05 -15.72 29.39
C PRO A 58 7.73 -14.35 29.38
N LEU A 59 8.93 -14.23 28.81
CA LEU A 59 9.63 -12.94 28.70
C LEU A 59 8.84 -11.93 27.86
N PHE A 60 8.22 -12.39 26.78
CA PHE A 60 7.36 -11.54 25.98
C PHE A 60 6.09 -11.15 26.76
N GLN A 61 5.42 -12.11 27.42
CA GLN A 61 4.21 -11.85 28.20
C GLN A 61 4.45 -10.84 29.32
N GLN A 62 5.56 -10.97 30.05
CA GLN A 62 5.98 -10.00 31.07
C GLN A 62 6.17 -8.60 30.47
N SER A 63 6.68 -8.50 29.23
CA SER A 63 6.89 -7.21 28.56
C SER A 63 5.60 -6.48 28.22
N LEU A 64 4.47 -7.19 28.10
CA LEU A 64 3.14 -6.62 27.85
C LEU A 64 2.50 -6.02 29.10
N GLU A 65 2.83 -6.54 30.30
CA GLU A 65 2.26 -6.12 31.58
C GLU A 65 2.97 -4.92 32.19
N GLN A 66 4.27 -4.74 31.86
CA GLN A 66 5.06 -3.66 32.41
C GLN A 66 4.84 -2.38 31.61
N GLU A 67 4.34 -1.32 32.27
CA GLU A 67 4.50 0.05 31.76
C GLU A 67 6.00 0.27 31.46
N ARG A 68 6.31 0.97 30.35
CA ARG A 68 7.67 1.29 29.88
C ARG A 68 8.51 2.04 30.96
N THR A 69 8.74 1.42 32.10
CA THR A 69 9.70 1.87 33.11
C THR A 69 11.07 1.29 32.75
N SER A 70 12.02 2.14 32.65
CA SER A 70 13.37 2.11 32.12
C SER A 70 14.36 1.08 32.68
N PHE A 71 13.95 -0.14 33.01
CA PHE A 71 14.86 -1.14 33.56
C PHE A 71 14.62 -2.54 32.99
N PHE A 72 14.87 -2.71 31.69
CA PHE A 72 15.20 -4.04 31.19
C PHE A 72 16.69 -4.29 31.43
N CYS A 73 17.01 -5.13 32.41
CA CYS A 73 18.36 -5.61 32.70
C CYS A 73 18.85 -6.68 31.72
N SER A 74 18.26 -6.80 30.50
CA SER A 74 18.83 -7.65 29.47
C SER A 74 19.54 -6.79 28.44
N GLU A 75 20.76 -7.14 28.14
CA GLU A 75 21.61 -6.54 27.12
C GLU A 75 20.97 -6.62 25.74
N PHE A 76 19.99 -7.54 25.56
CA PHE A 76 19.27 -7.80 24.32
C PHE A 76 17.75 -7.71 24.47
N PRO A 77 17.02 -7.12 23.50
CA PRO A 77 15.58 -7.17 23.47
C PRO A 77 15.10 -8.60 23.13
N PHE A 78 14.04 -9.09 23.81
CA PHE A 78 13.39 -10.32 23.42
C PHE A 78 12.71 -10.14 22.04
N ARG A 79 12.97 -11.08 21.12
CA ARG A 79 12.50 -11.08 19.74
C ARG A 79 11.65 -12.31 19.49
N HIS A 80 10.33 -12.14 19.51
CA HIS A 80 9.39 -13.25 19.34
C HIS A 80 9.51 -13.94 17.99
N GLU A 81 9.97 -13.25 16.92
CA GLU A 81 10.25 -13.85 15.63
C GLU A 81 11.39 -14.88 15.70
N ILE A 82 12.42 -14.66 16.52
CA ILE A 82 13.48 -15.66 16.78
C ILE A 82 12.88 -16.89 17.49
N ALA A 83 12.10 -16.65 18.53
CA ALA A 83 11.43 -17.73 19.27
C ALA A 83 10.44 -18.51 18.41
N SER A 84 9.77 -17.85 17.45
CA SER A 84 8.87 -18.48 16.49
C SER A 84 9.59 -19.44 15.54
N LEU A 85 10.85 -19.14 15.15
CA LEU A 85 11.65 -20.05 14.30
C LEU A 85 11.89 -21.41 14.93
N PHE A 86 11.87 -21.54 16.26
CA PHE A 86 12.09 -22.79 16.96
C PHE A 86 11.06 -23.87 16.65
N PHE A 87 9.92 -23.48 16.06
CA PHE A 87 8.81 -24.36 15.70
C PHE A 87 8.82 -24.81 14.22
N LEU A 88 9.86 -24.50 13.45
CA LEU A 88 9.96 -24.87 12.03
C LEU A 88 9.92 -26.39 11.81
N ASN A 89 10.37 -27.21 12.76
CA ASN A 89 10.33 -28.67 12.67
C ASN A 89 8.90 -29.25 12.61
N LEU A 90 7.88 -28.46 12.91
CA LEU A 90 6.47 -28.83 12.71
C LEU A 90 6.04 -28.78 11.24
N VAL A 91 6.85 -28.22 10.36
CA VAL A 91 6.56 -28.02 8.95
C VAL A 91 7.50 -28.90 8.12
N ASP A 92 7.00 -29.39 6.97
CA ASP A 92 7.85 -30.10 6.01
C ASP A 92 9.07 -29.24 5.61
N ARG A 93 10.24 -29.89 5.59
CA ARG A 93 11.52 -29.24 5.27
C ARG A 93 11.51 -28.47 3.94
N ALA A 94 10.77 -28.95 2.96
CA ALA A 94 10.63 -28.30 1.65
C ALA A 94 9.95 -26.94 1.71
N LEU A 95 9.18 -26.65 2.78
CA LEU A 95 8.44 -25.41 2.95
C LEU A 95 9.16 -24.38 3.85
N TRP A 96 10.28 -24.77 4.45
CA TRP A 96 10.98 -23.95 5.44
C TRP A 96 11.33 -22.57 4.91
N ASP A 97 11.85 -22.45 3.70
CA ASP A 97 12.25 -21.16 3.11
C ASP A 97 11.07 -20.17 3.06
N SER A 98 9.90 -20.64 2.65
CA SER A 98 8.69 -19.81 2.57
C SER A 98 8.17 -19.43 3.96
N VAL A 99 8.18 -20.37 4.89
CA VAL A 99 7.71 -20.15 6.27
C VAL A 99 8.67 -19.22 7.04
N ILE A 100 9.98 -19.40 6.86
CA ILE A 100 10.98 -18.47 7.44
C ILE A 100 10.75 -17.05 6.94
N ASP A 101 10.57 -16.86 5.63
CA ASP A 101 10.27 -15.55 5.06
C ASP A 101 9.05 -14.89 5.73
N MET A 102 8.03 -15.67 6.09
CA MET A 102 6.86 -15.18 6.80
C MET A 102 7.18 -14.84 8.26
N ILE A 103 7.84 -15.73 8.99
CA ILE A 103 8.11 -15.54 10.42
C ILE A 103 8.98 -14.31 10.68
N ILE A 104 10.12 -14.19 9.98
CA ILE A 104 11.13 -13.16 10.30
C ILE A 104 10.78 -11.77 9.80
N ALA A 105 9.79 -11.65 8.94
CA ALA A 105 9.64 -10.49 8.08
C ALA A 105 8.58 -9.49 8.50
N HIS A 106 7.72 -9.81 9.45
CA HIS A 106 6.56 -8.95 9.74
C HIS A 106 6.92 -7.65 10.49
N HIS A 107 8.06 -7.56 11.13
CA HIS A 107 8.45 -6.32 11.81
C HIS A 107 9.67 -5.62 11.22
N LYS A 108 10.53 -6.33 10.47
CA LYS A 108 11.79 -5.77 9.98
C LYS A 108 12.25 -6.44 8.69
N SER A 109 13.04 -5.71 7.92
CA SER A 109 13.75 -6.29 6.77
C SER A 109 14.78 -7.31 7.24
N VAL A 110 15.04 -8.34 6.42
CA VAL A 110 16.04 -9.37 6.72
C VAL A 110 17.46 -8.81 6.70
N SER A 111 17.68 -7.76 5.91
CA SER A 111 18.97 -7.10 5.77
C SER A 111 18.79 -5.59 5.63
N ASN A 112 19.74 -4.81 6.18
CA ASN A 112 19.78 -3.35 6.07
C ASN A 112 18.56 -2.61 6.63
N ASP A 113 18.08 -3.00 7.82
CA ASP A 113 17.25 -2.12 8.61
C ASP A 113 18.12 -0.93 9.08
N ASP A 114 17.70 0.30 8.78
CA ASP A 114 18.38 1.55 9.20
C ASP A 114 18.69 1.60 10.71
N ARG A 115 18.04 0.76 11.50
CA ARG A 115 18.25 0.63 12.94
C ARG A 115 19.21 -0.49 13.34
N LYS A 116 19.83 -1.20 12.38
CA LYS A 116 20.72 -2.34 12.64
C LYS A 116 20.11 -3.36 13.62
N LYS A 117 18.87 -3.75 13.40
CA LYS A 117 18.11 -4.67 14.27
C LYS A 117 17.52 -5.85 13.51
N GLY A 118 18.01 -6.15 12.31
CA GLY A 118 17.70 -7.38 11.57
C GLY A 118 18.20 -8.62 12.32
N ILE A 119 17.73 -9.81 11.96
CA ILE A 119 18.20 -11.05 12.59
C ILE A 119 19.70 -11.24 12.38
N LEU A 120 20.22 -10.87 11.20
CA LEU A 120 21.63 -10.95 10.86
C LEU A 120 22.49 -9.88 11.59
N ASP A 121 21.89 -8.71 11.89
CA ASP A 121 22.61 -7.63 12.57
C ASP A 121 22.90 -7.96 14.05
N LEU A 122 22.12 -8.88 14.64
CA LEU A 122 22.30 -9.34 16.01
C LEU A 122 23.35 -10.45 16.10
N GLU A 123 23.57 -11.22 15.04
CA GLU A 123 24.46 -12.36 15.03
C GLU A 123 25.94 -11.96 15.08
N ASP A 124 26.30 -10.83 14.46
CA ASP A 124 27.72 -10.45 14.30
C ASP A 124 28.44 -10.15 15.63
N GLU A 125 27.71 -9.79 16.69
CA GLU A 125 28.28 -9.44 17.98
C GLU A 125 27.94 -10.42 19.11
N TYR A 126 26.75 -11.10 19.09
CA TYR A 126 26.20 -11.81 20.26
C TYR A 126 25.34 -13.03 19.89
N GLY A 127 25.61 -13.69 18.79
CA GLY A 127 24.71 -14.73 18.22
C GLY A 127 24.34 -15.86 19.19
N ASP A 128 25.33 -16.44 19.91
CA ASP A 128 25.09 -17.54 20.85
C ASP A 128 24.32 -17.06 22.09
N GLU A 129 24.65 -15.89 22.63
CA GLU A 129 24.01 -15.32 23.83
C GLU A 129 22.54 -14.97 23.54
N ILE A 130 22.23 -14.47 22.33
CA ILE A 130 20.87 -14.19 21.90
C ILE A 130 20.07 -15.47 21.82
N LEU A 131 20.63 -16.52 21.23
CA LEU A 131 19.97 -17.82 21.10
C LEU A 131 19.68 -18.41 22.48
N GLU A 132 20.66 -18.43 23.40
CA GLU A 132 20.48 -18.93 24.76
C GLU A 132 19.40 -18.13 25.52
N TYR A 133 19.39 -16.82 25.37
CA TYR A 133 18.37 -15.97 25.98
C TYR A 133 16.95 -16.31 25.51
N HIS A 134 16.76 -16.61 24.22
CA HIS A 134 15.46 -16.98 23.67
C HIS A 134 15.07 -18.44 23.97
N LEU A 135 16.05 -19.32 24.21
CA LEU A 135 15.83 -20.71 24.62
C LEU A 135 15.61 -20.88 26.15
N SER A 136 15.73 -19.80 26.92
CA SER A 136 15.47 -19.88 28.37
C SER A 136 14.11 -20.47 28.64
N ASP A 137 14.07 -21.50 29.52
CA ASP A 137 12.85 -22.25 29.87
C ASP A 137 12.06 -22.83 28.67
N PHE A 138 12.74 -23.12 27.55
CA PHE A 138 12.13 -23.59 26.30
C PHE A 138 11.23 -24.79 26.50
N SER A 139 11.65 -25.77 27.25
CA SER A 139 10.89 -27.00 27.52
C SER A 139 9.52 -26.74 28.16
N ALA A 140 9.40 -25.67 28.95
CA ALA A 140 8.15 -25.30 29.60
C ALA A 140 7.23 -24.50 28.67
N TRP A 141 7.72 -23.40 28.10
CA TRP A 141 6.86 -22.52 27.29
C TRP A 141 6.54 -23.08 25.90
N SER A 142 7.40 -23.94 25.33
CA SER A 142 7.10 -24.63 24.07
C SER A 142 5.87 -25.52 24.17
N MET A 143 5.58 -26.12 25.32
CA MET A 143 4.36 -26.88 25.54
C MET A 143 3.10 -26.01 25.48
N ASP A 144 3.14 -24.78 25.99
CA ASP A 144 2.01 -23.85 25.88
C ASP A 144 1.83 -23.38 24.43
N ALA A 145 2.91 -23.10 23.72
CA ALA A 145 2.89 -22.80 22.27
C ALA A 145 2.30 -23.95 21.45
N LEU A 146 2.75 -25.20 21.70
CA LEU A 146 2.20 -26.40 21.05
C LEU A 146 0.72 -26.60 21.39
N GLY A 147 0.31 -26.31 22.63
CA GLY A 147 -1.09 -26.36 23.02
C GLY A 147 -1.97 -25.37 22.25
N ILE A 148 -1.50 -24.13 22.04
CA ILE A 148 -2.19 -23.15 21.20
C ILE A 148 -2.28 -23.63 19.77
N LEU A 149 -1.19 -24.14 19.18
CA LEU A 149 -1.16 -24.67 17.82
C LEU A 149 -2.11 -25.87 17.67
N GLY A 150 -2.18 -26.74 18.68
CA GLY A 150 -3.12 -27.87 18.72
C GLY A 150 -4.57 -27.40 18.69
N GLU A 151 -4.95 -26.40 19.49
CA GLU A 151 -6.31 -25.82 19.45
C GLU A 151 -6.62 -25.14 18.11
N LEU A 152 -5.60 -24.63 17.39
CA LEU A 152 -5.73 -24.07 16.04
C LEU A 152 -5.64 -25.14 14.93
N SER A 153 -5.66 -26.43 15.32
CA SER A 153 -5.59 -27.56 14.39
C SER A 153 -4.37 -27.50 13.46
N PHE A 154 -3.21 -27.17 14.02
CA PHE A 154 -1.96 -27.20 13.27
C PHE A 154 -1.62 -28.65 12.88
N PRO A 155 -1.29 -28.95 11.61
CA PRO A 155 -1.05 -30.31 11.14
C PRO A 155 0.08 -31.00 11.93
N GLY A 156 -0.16 -32.24 12.34
CA GLY A 156 0.86 -33.04 13.03
C GLY A 156 1.11 -32.68 14.49
N VAL A 157 0.45 -31.64 15.03
CA VAL A 157 0.54 -31.31 16.47
C VAL A 157 -0.50 -32.14 17.25
N THR A 158 -0.03 -32.92 18.18
CA THR A 158 -0.81 -33.74 19.13
C THR A 158 -0.38 -33.47 20.55
N SER A 159 -1.08 -34.00 21.55
CA SER A 159 -0.69 -33.89 22.96
C SER A 159 0.67 -34.54 23.30
N GLU A 160 1.18 -35.36 22.41
CA GLU A 160 2.48 -36.05 22.58
C GLU A 160 3.61 -35.34 21.79
N THR A 161 3.30 -34.32 21.01
CA THR A 161 4.30 -33.59 20.24
C THR A 161 5.23 -32.82 21.17
N VAL A 162 6.54 -33.04 20.99
CA VAL A 162 7.60 -32.35 21.73
C VAL A 162 8.61 -31.80 20.73
N ILE A 163 9.08 -30.58 20.94
CA ILE A 163 10.21 -29.98 20.23
C ILE A 163 11.36 -29.90 21.23
N THR A 164 12.50 -30.48 20.84
CA THR A 164 13.71 -30.41 21.67
C THR A 164 14.47 -29.10 21.47
N GLU A 165 15.30 -28.70 22.43
CA GLU A 165 16.20 -27.55 22.23
C GLU A 165 17.14 -27.75 21.03
N GLN A 166 17.54 -29.00 20.75
CA GLN A 166 18.38 -29.33 19.59
C GLN A 166 17.62 -29.07 18.28
N ASP A 167 16.32 -29.39 18.21
CA ASP A 167 15.48 -29.07 17.06
C ASP A 167 15.36 -27.55 16.85
N ALA A 168 15.16 -26.82 17.94
CA ALA A 168 15.07 -25.35 17.93
C ALA A 168 16.38 -24.72 17.41
N ARG A 169 17.54 -25.18 17.89
CA ARG A 169 18.86 -24.73 17.44
C ARG A 169 19.07 -25.00 15.95
N CYS A 170 18.79 -26.23 15.49
CA CYS A 170 18.90 -26.59 14.08
C CYS A 170 17.99 -25.73 13.18
N ALA A 171 16.78 -25.42 13.64
CA ALA A 171 15.84 -24.55 12.91
C ALA A 171 16.38 -23.11 12.83
N TYR A 172 16.90 -22.57 13.90
CA TYR A 172 17.50 -21.25 13.95
C TYR A 172 18.73 -21.12 13.03
N ASP A 173 19.68 -22.06 13.11
CA ASP A 173 20.89 -22.09 12.27
C ASP A 173 20.55 -22.15 10.77
N TYR A 174 19.51 -22.94 10.44
CA TYR A 174 19.03 -22.98 9.07
C TYR A 174 18.44 -21.64 8.63
N ALA A 175 17.62 -21.00 9.49
CA ALA A 175 17.03 -19.72 9.19
C ALA A 175 18.09 -18.62 8.96
N LEU A 176 19.14 -18.58 9.77
CA LEU A 176 20.29 -17.71 9.56
C LEU A 176 20.97 -17.96 8.21
N THR A 177 21.20 -19.23 7.88
CA THR A 177 21.80 -19.61 6.60
C THR A 177 20.94 -19.20 5.43
N HIS A 178 19.60 -19.36 5.53
CA HIS A 178 18.65 -18.91 4.52
C HIS A 178 18.68 -17.39 4.34
N CYS A 179 18.66 -16.63 5.45
CA CYS A 179 18.70 -15.17 5.43
C CYS A 179 20.00 -14.63 4.80
N ARG A 180 21.14 -15.25 5.09
CA ARG A 180 22.43 -14.86 4.48
C ARG A 180 22.44 -15.04 2.96
N LYS A 181 21.75 -16.03 2.42
CA LYS A 181 21.67 -16.27 0.96
C LYS A 181 20.78 -15.24 0.25
N LYS A 182 19.75 -14.73 0.91
CA LYS A 182 18.76 -13.78 0.35
C LYS A 182 19.18 -12.32 0.58
N THR A 183 20.33 -11.91 0.13
CA THR A 183 20.81 -10.53 0.28
C THR A 183 20.17 -9.53 -0.68
N LYS A 184 19.44 -9.97 -1.72
CA LYS A 184 18.80 -9.10 -2.72
C LYS A 184 17.45 -9.65 -3.16
N GLY A 185 16.46 -8.77 -3.27
CA GLY A 185 15.12 -9.06 -3.77
C GLY A 185 14.04 -9.03 -2.69
N TRP A 186 12.80 -9.19 -3.10
CA TRP A 186 11.65 -9.26 -2.23
C TRP A 186 11.09 -10.68 -2.16
N SER A 187 10.39 -10.99 -1.07
CA SER A 187 9.71 -12.26 -0.89
C SER A 187 8.19 -12.04 -0.95
N VAL A 188 7.53 -12.80 -1.83
CA VAL A 188 6.07 -12.78 -1.93
C VAL A 188 5.40 -13.26 -0.62
N TRP A 189 6.01 -14.25 0.07
CA TRP A 189 5.52 -14.76 1.34
C TRP A 189 5.61 -13.74 2.46
N LYS A 190 6.69 -12.95 2.47
CA LYS A 190 6.84 -11.82 3.38
C LYS A 190 5.76 -10.77 3.14
N GLY A 191 5.54 -10.39 1.89
CA GLY A 191 4.50 -9.42 1.52
C GLY A 191 3.11 -9.88 1.93
N LEU A 192 2.79 -11.14 1.68
CA LEU A 192 1.53 -11.78 2.08
C LEU A 192 1.31 -11.70 3.59
N LEU A 193 2.30 -12.13 4.39
CA LEU A 193 2.15 -12.13 5.84
C LEU A 193 2.02 -10.71 6.40
N MET A 194 2.90 -9.79 5.99
CA MET A 194 2.86 -8.40 6.46
C MET A 194 1.51 -7.75 6.17
N GLY A 195 0.97 -7.92 4.97
CA GLY A 195 -0.34 -7.40 4.60
C GLY A 195 -1.46 -7.99 5.43
N SER A 196 -1.43 -9.30 5.65
CA SER A 196 -2.45 -10.04 6.42
C SER A 196 -2.40 -9.70 7.91
N ASP A 197 -1.22 -9.63 8.51
CA ASP A 197 -1.04 -9.29 9.93
C ASP A 197 -1.50 -7.85 10.22
N HIS A 198 -1.07 -6.90 9.37
CA HIS A 198 -1.49 -5.51 9.54
C HIS A 198 -3.00 -5.34 9.38
N LEU A 199 -3.61 -6.04 8.42
CA LEU A 199 -5.06 -5.98 8.22
C LEU A 199 -5.80 -6.64 9.38
N ALA A 200 -5.37 -7.82 9.84
CA ALA A 200 -5.94 -8.48 11.02
C ALA A 200 -5.91 -7.56 12.24
N SER A 201 -4.77 -6.89 12.45
CA SER A 201 -4.58 -5.95 13.54
C SER A 201 -5.46 -4.69 13.45
N ALA A 202 -5.85 -4.28 12.25
CA ALA A 202 -6.67 -3.10 12.01
C ALA A 202 -8.19 -3.40 12.00
N THR A 203 -8.58 -4.66 11.78
CA THR A 203 -9.98 -5.07 11.56
C THR A 203 -10.54 -5.96 12.67
N GLU A 204 -9.87 -6.02 13.82
CA GLU A 204 -10.33 -6.84 14.96
C GLU A 204 -11.81 -6.63 15.32
N GLU A 205 -12.36 -5.44 15.04
CA GLU A 205 -13.77 -5.08 15.27
C GLU A 205 -14.69 -5.33 14.04
N GLN A 206 -14.17 -5.74 12.87
CA GLN A 206 -14.92 -5.78 11.60
C GLN A 206 -14.77 -7.11 10.85
N LYS A 207 -14.83 -8.24 11.56
CA LYS A 207 -14.63 -9.58 10.97
C LYS A 207 -15.62 -9.94 9.84
N ASP A 208 -16.79 -9.31 9.79
CA ASP A 208 -17.84 -9.60 8.81
C ASP A 208 -17.53 -9.09 7.38
N ARG A 209 -16.46 -8.29 7.20
CA ARG A 209 -16.07 -7.68 5.91
C ARG A 209 -14.96 -8.43 5.16
N LEU A 210 -14.51 -9.58 5.62
CA LEU A 210 -13.45 -10.37 4.99
C LEU A 210 -13.79 -10.87 3.58
N PRO A 211 -15.06 -11.19 3.21
CA PRO A 211 -15.40 -11.72 1.89
C PRO A 211 -15.08 -10.76 0.73
N ASP A 212 -14.99 -9.44 0.97
CA ASP A 212 -14.90 -8.42 -0.07
C ASP A 212 -13.45 -8.06 -0.46
N LEU A 213 -12.46 -8.74 0.13
CA LEU A 213 -11.06 -8.50 -0.18
C LEU A 213 -10.65 -9.14 -1.51
N PHE A 214 -9.75 -8.48 -2.23
CA PHE A 214 -9.20 -8.91 -3.51
C PHE A 214 -10.23 -9.08 -4.64
N THR A 215 -11.43 -8.53 -4.50
CA THR A 215 -12.46 -8.54 -5.53
C THR A 215 -12.06 -7.65 -6.72
N ILE A 216 -12.49 -8.04 -7.92
CA ILE A 216 -12.33 -7.22 -9.12
C ILE A 216 -13.55 -6.33 -9.22
N PRO A 217 -13.38 -4.99 -9.36
CA PRO A 217 -14.51 -4.09 -9.42
C PRO A 217 -15.31 -4.26 -10.71
N ASP A 218 -16.63 -4.10 -10.62
CA ASP A 218 -17.47 -4.00 -11.80
C ASP A 218 -17.36 -2.61 -12.43
N LEU A 219 -16.83 -2.57 -13.65
CA LEU A 219 -16.55 -1.34 -14.39
C LEU A 219 -17.51 -1.10 -15.55
N HIS A 220 -18.66 -1.79 -15.59
CA HIS A 220 -19.63 -1.65 -16.67
C HIS A 220 -20.10 -0.21 -16.90
N PHE A 221 -20.18 0.61 -15.86
CA PHE A 221 -20.50 2.02 -15.95
C PHE A 221 -19.62 2.77 -16.96
N TYR A 222 -18.33 2.43 -17.06
CA TYR A 222 -17.37 3.10 -17.92
C TYR A 222 -17.41 2.62 -19.39
N ASN A 223 -18.29 1.67 -19.73
CA ASN A 223 -18.54 1.23 -21.12
C ASN A 223 -19.51 2.15 -21.89
N ARG A 224 -20.01 3.19 -21.23
CA ARG A 224 -20.88 4.20 -21.88
C ARG A 224 -20.17 4.88 -23.05
N GLN A 225 -20.92 5.15 -24.10
CA GLN A 225 -20.45 5.86 -25.29
C GLN A 225 -21.14 7.22 -25.39
N SER A 226 -20.40 8.26 -25.76
CA SER A 226 -20.94 9.59 -25.95
C SER A 226 -20.05 10.39 -26.92
N GLU A 227 -20.65 11.06 -27.89
CA GLU A 227 -19.93 11.98 -28.78
C GLU A 227 -19.28 13.16 -28.03
N LEU A 228 -19.83 13.54 -26.87
CA LEU A 228 -19.24 14.57 -26.01
C LEU A 228 -17.89 14.13 -25.42
N TYR A 229 -17.65 12.82 -25.38
CA TYR A 229 -16.44 12.22 -24.84
C TYR A 229 -15.80 11.31 -25.90
N PRO A 230 -15.09 11.86 -26.88
CA PRO A 230 -14.60 11.10 -28.05
C PRO A 230 -13.76 9.88 -27.70
N LEU A 231 -13.06 9.87 -26.56
CA LEU A 231 -12.31 8.70 -26.08
C LEU A 231 -13.23 7.52 -25.71
N SER A 232 -14.51 7.78 -25.36
CA SER A 232 -15.47 6.74 -25.06
C SER A 232 -15.84 5.89 -26.28
N LEU A 233 -15.70 6.45 -27.48
CA LEU A 233 -15.99 5.80 -28.76
C LEU A 233 -14.83 4.89 -29.22
N ILE A 234 -13.65 5.01 -28.60
CA ILE A 234 -12.49 4.21 -28.96
C ILE A 234 -12.60 2.84 -28.29
N GLU A 235 -12.48 1.80 -29.09
CA GLU A 235 -12.49 0.43 -28.59
C GLU A 235 -11.20 0.09 -27.82
N SER A 236 -11.35 -0.72 -26.80
CA SER A 236 -10.23 -1.23 -26.02
C SER A 236 -9.54 -2.36 -26.79
N ASP A 237 -8.28 -2.17 -27.15
CA ASP A 237 -7.46 -3.24 -27.76
C ASP A 237 -7.00 -4.23 -26.66
N VAL A 238 -7.70 -5.35 -26.60
CA VAL A 238 -7.43 -6.40 -25.61
C VAL A 238 -6.10 -7.11 -25.82
N THR A 239 -5.49 -7.00 -27.00
CA THR A 239 -4.17 -7.61 -27.29
C THR A 239 -3.03 -6.82 -26.67
N LYS A 240 -3.24 -5.54 -26.38
CA LYS A 240 -2.27 -4.64 -25.74
C LYS A 240 -2.38 -4.72 -24.21
N ARG A 241 -1.25 -4.95 -23.57
CA ARG A 241 -1.20 -5.05 -22.12
C ARG A 241 -1.37 -3.70 -21.42
N HIS A 242 -0.80 -2.65 -21.96
CA HIS A 242 -0.77 -1.30 -21.40
C HIS A 242 -1.56 -0.33 -22.27
N SER A 243 -1.84 0.87 -21.75
CA SER A 243 -2.39 1.97 -22.55
C SER A 243 -1.73 3.30 -22.25
N PHE A 244 -1.63 4.15 -23.26
CA PHE A 244 -1.14 5.52 -23.14
C PHE A 244 -2.10 6.45 -23.88
N VAL A 245 -2.72 7.40 -23.17
CA VAL A 245 -3.72 8.29 -23.71
C VAL A 245 -3.26 9.73 -23.57
N LYS A 246 -3.13 10.41 -24.70
CA LYS A 246 -2.83 11.84 -24.77
C LYS A 246 -4.01 12.57 -25.38
N ALA A 247 -4.77 13.29 -24.55
CA ALA A 247 -5.99 13.96 -24.97
C ALA A 247 -6.32 15.12 -24.04
N PRO A 248 -7.00 16.17 -24.54
CA PRO A 248 -7.37 17.34 -23.74
C PRO A 248 -8.28 16.98 -22.56
N THR A 249 -8.34 17.88 -21.58
CA THR A 249 -9.24 17.76 -20.44
C THR A 249 -10.70 17.80 -20.93
N GLY A 250 -11.52 16.87 -20.43
CA GLY A 250 -12.93 16.73 -20.84
C GLY A 250 -13.15 15.75 -21.99
N ALA A 251 -12.11 15.23 -22.65
CA ALA A 251 -12.26 14.26 -23.74
C ALA A 251 -12.67 12.84 -23.31
N GLY A 252 -12.82 12.57 -22.00
CA GLY A 252 -13.20 11.24 -21.47
C GLY A 252 -12.02 10.34 -21.09
N LYS A 253 -10.85 10.91 -20.75
CA LYS A 253 -9.65 10.13 -20.35
C LYS A 253 -9.94 9.12 -19.24
N THR A 254 -10.57 9.56 -18.16
CA THR A 254 -10.86 8.70 -16.99
C THR A 254 -11.71 7.49 -17.39
N ASP A 255 -12.78 7.71 -18.15
CA ASP A 255 -13.67 6.64 -18.58
C ASP A 255 -12.92 5.63 -19.45
N PHE A 256 -12.09 6.11 -20.40
CA PHE A 256 -11.27 5.22 -21.22
C PHE A 256 -10.26 4.42 -20.40
N LEU A 257 -9.56 5.05 -19.46
CA LEU A 257 -8.57 4.37 -18.61
C LEU A 257 -9.23 3.32 -17.72
N MET A 258 -10.38 3.64 -17.12
CA MET A 258 -11.15 2.69 -16.29
C MET A 258 -11.67 1.52 -17.13
N LYS A 259 -12.20 1.79 -18.34
CA LYS A 259 -12.63 0.77 -19.31
C LYS A 259 -11.50 -0.20 -19.71
N ARG A 260 -10.23 0.23 -19.62
CA ARG A 260 -9.06 -0.61 -19.90
C ARG A 260 -8.71 -1.56 -18.77
N CYS A 261 -9.13 -1.29 -17.56
CA CYS A 261 -8.80 -2.09 -16.38
C CYS A 261 -9.53 -3.43 -16.39
N ARG A 262 -8.88 -4.48 -15.90
CA ARG A 262 -9.38 -5.86 -15.87
C ARG A 262 -9.18 -6.55 -14.52
N GLY A 263 -8.55 -5.88 -13.58
CA GLY A 263 -8.25 -6.36 -12.25
C GLY A 263 -8.53 -5.29 -11.21
N ARG A 264 -7.94 -5.44 -10.04
CA ARG A 264 -7.96 -4.40 -9.01
C ARG A 264 -7.18 -3.17 -9.49
N ILE A 265 -7.55 -1.99 -9.03
CA ILE A 265 -7.09 -0.72 -9.59
C ILE A 265 -6.35 0.11 -8.53
N PHE A 266 -5.19 0.62 -8.92
CA PHE A 266 -4.49 1.69 -8.21
C PHE A 266 -4.49 2.94 -9.09
N TYR A 267 -5.35 3.90 -8.74
CA TYR A 267 -5.49 5.17 -9.45
C TYR A 267 -4.61 6.23 -8.80
N THR A 268 -3.61 6.74 -9.52
CA THR A 268 -2.69 7.74 -8.98
C THR A 268 -2.94 9.12 -9.57
N LEU A 269 -2.93 10.12 -8.71
CA LEU A 269 -3.09 11.53 -9.03
C LEU A 269 -2.02 12.38 -8.33
N PRO A 270 -1.58 13.50 -8.93
CA PRO A 270 -0.48 14.29 -8.39
C PRO A 270 -0.82 15.03 -7.09
N PHE A 271 -2.07 15.45 -6.92
CA PHE A 271 -2.49 16.34 -5.84
C PHE A 271 -3.56 15.71 -4.94
N GLN A 272 -3.49 15.98 -3.64
CA GLN A 272 -4.42 15.46 -2.65
C GLN A 272 -5.87 15.89 -2.89
N ALA A 273 -6.08 17.16 -3.27
CA ALA A 273 -7.42 17.66 -3.62
C ALA A 273 -8.06 16.87 -4.78
N SER A 274 -7.25 16.49 -5.77
CA SER A 274 -7.69 15.68 -6.92
C SER A 274 -8.04 14.25 -6.52
N ILE A 275 -7.40 13.70 -5.49
CA ILE A 275 -7.70 12.36 -4.97
C ILE A 275 -9.10 12.32 -4.36
N ASN A 276 -9.48 13.31 -3.55
CA ASN A 276 -10.80 13.37 -2.95
C ASN A 276 -11.90 13.48 -4.02
N ALA A 277 -11.72 14.40 -4.98
CA ALA A 277 -12.66 14.57 -6.07
C ALA A 277 -12.79 13.31 -6.94
N MET A 278 -11.68 12.61 -7.19
CA MET A 278 -11.70 11.35 -7.95
C MET A 278 -12.37 10.23 -7.14
N TYR A 279 -12.14 10.20 -5.84
CA TYR A 279 -12.84 9.28 -4.95
C TYR A 279 -14.35 9.45 -5.04
N GLU A 280 -14.85 10.65 -4.78
CA GLU A 280 -16.28 10.94 -4.81
C GLU A 280 -16.87 10.62 -6.18
N ARG A 281 -16.13 10.91 -7.25
CA ARG A 281 -16.53 10.59 -8.61
C ARG A 281 -16.66 9.07 -8.83
N ILE A 282 -15.64 8.29 -8.48
CA ILE A 282 -15.67 6.82 -8.67
C ILE A 282 -16.77 6.21 -7.79
N ALA A 283 -16.92 6.66 -6.55
CA ALA A 283 -17.98 6.21 -5.66
C ALA A 283 -19.38 6.50 -6.22
N HIS A 284 -19.58 7.70 -6.80
CA HIS A 284 -20.83 8.06 -7.46
C HIS A 284 -21.06 7.24 -8.74
N ASP A 285 -20.02 7.06 -9.57
CA ASP A 285 -20.11 6.38 -10.85
C ASP A 285 -20.42 4.87 -10.70
N LEU A 286 -19.91 4.24 -9.63
CA LEU A 286 -20.14 2.82 -9.35
C LEU A 286 -21.39 2.56 -8.49
N GLY A 287 -22.03 3.60 -7.94
CA GLY A 287 -23.30 3.52 -7.22
C GLY A 287 -23.27 2.60 -5.99
N ASP A 288 -24.33 1.80 -5.79
CA ASP A 288 -24.48 0.91 -4.63
C ASP A 288 -23.47 -0.27 -4.59
N CYS A 289 -22.67 -0.44 -5.64
CA CYS A 289 -21.50 -1.34 -5.63
C CYS A 289 -20.33 -0.78 -4.78
N VAL A 290 -20.57 0.31 -4.06
CA VAL A 290 -19.58 1.06 -3.23
C VAL A 290 -18.99 0.23 -2.08
N GLU A 291 -19.61 -0.86 -1.67
CA GLU A 291 -19.03 -1.74 -0.65
C GLU A 291 -17.69 -2.34 -1.10
N ASP A 292 -17.47 -2.50 -2.40
CA ASP A 292 -16.23 -3.02 -3.00
C ASP A 292 -15.18 -1.94 -3.31
N VAL A 293 -15.57 -0.65 -3.26
CA VAL A 293 -14.66 0.47 -3.53
C VAL A 293 -14.13 1.05 -2.23
N ARG A 294 -13.06 0.46 -1.71
CA ARG A 294 -12.34 0.96 -0.55
C ARG A 294 -11.27 1.93 -0.98
N LEU A 295 -11.62 3.20 -0.99
CA LEU A 295 -10.73 4.27 -1.37
C LEU A 295 -9.76 4.61 -0.23
N LEU A 296 -8.50 4.75 -0.54
CA LEU A 296 -7.49 5.25 0.37
C LEU A 296 -7.68 6.76 0.56
N HIS A 297 -8.53 7.11 1.49
CA HIS A 297 -8.67 8.47 1.95
C HIS A 297 -7.49 8.78 2.88
N SER A 298 -6.37 9.22 2.32
CA SER A 298 -5.16 9.52 3.10
C SER A 298 -5.30 10.77 3.98
N ILE A 299 -6.39 11.54 3.85
CA ILE A 299 -6.50 12.89 4.44
C ILE A 299 -7.32 12.93 5.71
N SER A 300 -8.21 11.98 5.97
CA SER A 300 -9.10 12.09 7.13
C SER A 300 -8.42 11.92 8.49
N GLN A 301 -7.13 11.59 8.53
CA GLN A 301 -6.35 11.45 9.78
C GLN A 301 -4.86 11.78 9.60
N LEU A 302 -4.51 12.79 8.84
CA LEU A 302 -3.19 13.42 8.92
C LEU A 302 -3.15 14.35 10.14
N VAL A 303 -3.14 13.80 11.33
CA VAL A 303 -2.43 14.43 12.44
C VAL A 303 -0.98 14.05 12.24
N ILE A 304 -0.17 15.07 11.96
CA ILE A 304 1.27 14.98 11.72
C ILE A 304 1.95 14.53 13.00
N GLU A 305 2.16 13.24 13.12
CA GLU A 305 3.17 12.67 14.01
C GLU A 305 3.84 11.52 13.29
N ASP A 306 5.03 11.80 12.78
CA ASP A 306 5.99 10.87 12.18
C ASP A 306 5.50 9.95 11.03
N ASN A 307 6.38 9.71 10.04
CA ASN A 307 6.32 8.80 8.88
C ASN A 307 5.52 7.48 9.04
N ARG A 308 5.03 7.16 10.23
CA ARG A 308 4.22 5.97 10.54
C ARG A 308 2.77 6.02 10.07
N ILE A 309 2.21 7.19 9.80
CA ILE A 309 0.76 7.34 9.51
C ILE A 309 0.43 6.98 8.06
N VAL A 310 1.29 7.34 7.12
CA VAL A 310 1.13 6.97 5.69
C VAL A 310 1.16 5.44 5.53
N GLU A 311 2.04 4.79 6.27
CA GLU A 311 2.18 3.33 6.28
C GLU A 311 0.91 2.63 6.78
N LYS A 312 0.30 3.10 7.85
CA LYS A 312 -0.97 2.55 8.39
C LYS A 312 -2.14 2.70 7.43
N ALA A 313 -2.27 3.84 6.75
CA ALA A 313 -3.39 4.08 5.82
C ALA A 313 -3.35 3.15 4.60
N ILE A 314 -2.16 2.83 4.08
CA ILE A 314 -2.00 1.89 2.96
C ILE A 314 -2.23 0.45 3.42
N GLN A 315 -1.71 0.09 4.57
CA GLN A 315 -1.82 -1.26 5.15
C GLN A 315 -3.26 -1.62 5.51
N ASN A 316 -4.02 -0.68 6.07
CA ASN A 316 -5.44 -0.89 6.43
C ASN A 316 -6.35 -1.11 5.21
N LYS A 317 -5.84 -0.96 3.98
CA LYS A 317 -6.57 -1.14 2.72
C LYS A 317 -6.04 -2.29 1.87
N PHE A 318 -5.23 -3.17 2.46
CA PHE A 318 -4.75 -4.39 1.81
C PHE A 318 -5.89 -5.16 1.15
N GLY A 319 -5.73 -5.55 -0.11
CA GLY A 319 -6.74 -6.28 -0.87
C GLY A 319 -7.94 -5.45 -1.38
N ALA A 320 -7.97 -4.12 -1.25
CA ALA A 320 -9.07 -3.31 -1.75
C ALA A 320 -9.20 -3.37 -3.28
N ALA A 321 -10.44 -3.34 -3.80
CA ALA A 321 -10.74 -3.42 -5.23
C ALA A 321 -10.22 -2.20 -6.00
N ILE A 322 -10.44 -1.00 -5.49
CA ILE A 322 -9.91 0.26 -6.07
C ILE A 322 -9.22 1.07 -4.97
N LYS A 323 -8.04 1.62 -5.29
CA LYS A 323 -7.31 2.56 -4.44
C LYS A 323 -7.01 3.83 -5.20
N VAL A 324 -7.35 4.99 -4.62
CA VAL A 324 -6.96 6.30 -5.15
C VAL A 324 -5.89 6.89 -4.23
N LEU A 325 -4.74 7.26 -4.79
CA LEU A 325 -3.56 7.63 -4.00
C LEU A 325 -2.61 8.56 -4.80
N THR A 326 -1.61 9.11 -4.11
CA THR A 326 -0.52 9.81 -4.79
C THR A 326 0.60 8.85 -5.17
N PRO A 327 1.41 9.13 -6.19
CA PRO A 327 2.63 8.37 -6.49
C PRO A 327 3.62 8.33 -5.32
N HIS A 328 3.67 9.37 -4.47
CA HIS A 328 4.53 9.39 -3.29
C HIS A 328 4.23 8.24 -2.32
N GLN A 329 2.96 7.84 -2.21
CA GLN A 329 2.55 6.69 -1.38
C GLN A 329 3.06 5.36 -1.93
N LEU A 330 3.33 5.29 -3.24
CA LEU A 330 3.95 4.13 -3.89
C LEU A 330 5.48 4.24 -3.97
N ALA A 331 6.07 5.38 -3.61
CA ALA A 331 7.51 5.60 -3.70
C ALA A 331 8.34 4.60 -2.86
N ALA A 332 7.76 4.06 -1.78
CA ALA A 332 8.36 3.00 -0.98
C ALA A 332 8.83 1.81 -1.83
N ILE A 333 8.10 1.49 -2.92
CA ILE A 333 8.45 0.40 -3.85
C ILE A 333 9.76 0.68 -4.57
N ALA A 334 9.93 1.93 -5.03
CA ALA A 334 11.13 2.34 -5.76
C ALA A 334 12.35 2.49 -4.83
N LEU A 335 12.10 2.88 -3.59
CA LEU A 335 13.13 3.17 -2.59
C LEU A 335 13.46 1.96 -1.69
N GLY A 336 12.66 0.89 -1.75
CA GLY A 336 12.84 -0.30 -0.89
C GLY A 336 12.72 0.02 0.60
N THR A 337 11.85 0.98 0.97
CA THR A 337 11.64 1.36 2.39
C THR A 337 10.79 0.32 3.11
N LYS A 338 10.78 0.38 4.44
CA LYS A 338 10.04 -0.57 5.28
C LYS A 338 8.58 -0.72 4.83
N GLY A 339 8.10 -1.96 4.71
CA GLY A 339 6.72 -2.27 4.31
C GLY A 339 6.49 -2.40 2.80
N TYR A 340 7.51 -2.17 1.97
CA TYR A 340 7.39 -2.23 0.51
C TYR A 340 6.97 -3.62 0.00
N GLU A 341 7.29 -4.70 0.70
CA GLU A 341 6.94 -6.06 0.29
C GLU A 341 5.41 -6.30 0.32
N ALA A 342 4.72 -5.81 1.37
CA ALA A 342 3.26 -5.88 1.44
C ALA A 342 2.61 -5.10 0.29
N MET A 343 3.18 -3.95 -0.07
CA MET A 343 2.70 -3.14 -1.18
C MET A 343 2.97 -3.81 -2.53
N LEU A 344 4.14 -4.43 -2.73
CA LEU A 344 4.44 -5.20 -3.94
C LEU A 344 3.48 -6.37 -4.10
N PHE A 345 3.21 -7.10 -3.01
CA PHE A 345 2.23 -8.17 -3.01
C PHE A 345 0.84 -7.69 -3.42
N ASP A 346 0.39 -6.59 -2.84
CA ASP A 346 -0.94 -6.03 -3.10
C ASP A 346 -1.10 -5.48 -4.52
N LEU A 347 -0.01 -4.97 -5.12
CA LEU A 347 0.04 -4.44 -6.48
C LEU A 347 0.13 -5.52 -7.55
N GLN A 348 0.61 -6.71 -7.23
CA GLN A 348 0.91 -7.75 -8.21
C GLN A 348 -0.30 -8.04 -9.10
N GLY A 349 -0.12 -7.90 -10.42
CA GLY A 349 -1.17 -8.17 -11.41
C GLY A 349 -2.30 -7.14 -11.48
N CYS A 350 -2.26 -6.06 -10.72
CA CYS A 350 -3.26 -4.99 -10.74
C CYS A 350 -3.17 -4.09 -11.98
N ASP A 351 -4.19 -3.28 -12.18
CA ASP A 351 -4.19 -2.16 -13.12
C ASP A 351 -3.75 -0.89 -12.39
N ILE A 352 -2.76 -0.20 -12.95
CA ILE A 352 -2.21 1.03 -12.40
C ILE A 352 -2.54 2.17 -13.33
N ILE A 353 -3.36 3.09 -12.89
CA ILE A 353 -3.64 4.32 -13.63
C ILE A 353 -2.70 5.41 -13.13
N LEU A 354 -1.90 5.96 -14.04
CA LEU A 354 -1.03 7.11 -13.82
C LEU A 354 -1.63 8.30 -14.54
N ASP A 355 -2.34 9.16 -13.79
CA ASP A 355 -3.00 10.33 -14.35
C ASP A 355 -2.18 11.59 -14.07
N GLU A 356 -2.06 12.46 -15.07
CA GLU A 356 -1.39 13.77 -15.05
C GLU A 356 0.07 13.73 -14.54
N ILE A 357 0.82 12.67 -14.81
CA ILE A 357 2.21 12.48 -14.31
C ILE A 357 3.21 13.54 -14.79
N HIS A 358 2.87 14.30 -15.82
CA HIS A 358 3.72 15.39 -16.33
C HIS A 358 3.86 16.57 -15.36
N THR A 359 2.99 16.67 -14.36
CA THR A 359 3.00 17.78 -13.37
C THR A 359 4.10 17.63 -12.31
N TYR A 360 4.81 16.49 -12.27
CA TYR A 360 5.87 16.26 -11.29
C TYR A 360 7.18 16.92 -11.66
N SER A 361 7.97 17.32 -10.64
CA SER A 361 9.35 17.77 -10.80
C SER A 361 10.25 16.62 -11.31
N ASP A 362 11.41 16.95 -11.87
CA ASP A 362 12.36 16.01 -12.47
C ASP A 362 12.74 14.86 -11.51
N MET A 363 12.95 15.16 -10.22
CA MET A 363 13.25 14.15 -9.22
C MET A 363 12.09 13.17 -9.04
N VAL A 364 10.86 13.67 -8.94
CA VAL A 364 9.67 12.84 -8.76
C VAL A 364 9.39 12.03 -10.03
N GLN A 365 9.62 12.60 -11.21
CA GLN A 365 9.52 11.86 -12.48
C GLN A 365 10.47 10.66 -12.52
N SER A 366 11.71 10.82 -12.04
CA SER A 366 12.67 9.71 -11.95
C SER A 366 12.19 8.59 -11.01
N ILE A 367 11.59 8.94 -9.88
CA ILE A 367 10.98 7.97 -8.96
C ILE A 367 9.79 7.27 -9.63
N VAL A 368 8.93 8.02 -10.32
CA VAL A 368 7.77 7.46 -11.05
C VAL A 368 8.25 6.50 -12.15
N LEU A 369 9.29 6.81 -12.91
CA LEU A 369 9.85 5.90 -13.92
C LEU A 369 10.34 4.60 -13.28
N LYS A 370 11.02 4.68 -12.13
CA LYS A 370 11.46 3.49 -11.40
C LYS A 370 10.28 2.67 -10.86
N MET A 371 9.24 3.32 -10.39
CA MET A 371 8.00 2.66 -9.99
C MET A 371 7.35 1.93 -11.18
N VAL A 372 7.26 2.58 -12.35
CA VAL A 372 6.72 1.96 -13.57
C VAL A 372 7.50 0.71 -13.94
N GLU A 373 8.84 0.76 -13.86
CA GLU A 373 9.71 -0.39 -14.12
C GLU A 373 9.39 -1.56 -13.16
N VAL A 374 9.34 -1.29 -11.85
CA VAL A 374 9.04 -2.32 -10.85
C VAL A 374 7.64 -2.89 -11.04
N MET A 375 6.62 -2.03 -11.20
CA MET A 375 5.24 -2.45 -11.40
C MET A 375 5.06 -3.28 -12.69
N ASN A 376 5.74 -2.91 -13.78
CA ASN A 376 5.75 -3.72 -14.99
C ASN A 376 6.39 -5.10 -14.75
N HIS A 377 7.49 -5.14 -14.01
CA HIS A 377 8.21 -6.40 -13.67
C HIS A 377 7.34 -7.36 -12.85
N ILE A 378 6.56 -6.85 -11.87
CA ILE A 378 5.65 -7.68 -11.04
C ILE A 378 4.31 -7.99 -11.71
N GLY A 379 4.17 -7.70 -12.99
CA GLY A 379 3.02 -8.12 -13.78
C GLY A 379 1.85 -7.14 -13.80
N CYS A 380 1.97 -5.90 -13.34
CA CYS A 380 0.91 -4.90 -13.43
C CYS A 380 0.64 -4.50 -14.88
N ARG A 381 -0.61 -4.11 -15.16
CA ARG A 381 -1.01 -3.40 -16.37
C ARG A 381 -0.98 -1.91 -16.09
N ILE A 382 -0.34 -1.12 -16.94
CA ILE A 382 -0.10 0.30 -16.70
C ILE A 382 -0.85 1.12 -17.73
N HIS A 383 -1.63 2.08 -17.26
CA HIS A 383 -2.50 2.94 -18.03
C HIS A 383 -2.15 4.40 -17.74
N VAL A 384 -1.57 5.09 -18.70
CA VAL A 384 -1.15 6.48 -18.58
C VAL A 384 -2.17 7.40 -19.22
N GLY A 385 -2.61 8.43 -18.48
CA GLY A 385 -3.51 9.47 -18.96
C GLY A 385 -2.89 10.85 -18.78
N THR A 386 -2.90 11.68 -19.84
CA THR A 386 -2.34 13.02 -19.74
C THR A 386 -2.94 13.94 -20.82
N ALA A 387 -2.99 15.24 -20.52
CA ALA A 387 -3.31 16.24 -21.53
C ALA A 387 -2.06 16.63 -22.33
N THR A 388 -0.93 16.73 -21.65
CA THR A 388 0.37 17.11 -22.24
C THR A 388 1.47 16.21 -21.65
N MET A 389 2.51 15.93 -22.42
CA MET A 389 3.63 15.12 -21.95
C MET A 389 4.92 15.53 -22.65
N PRO A 390 6.01 15.79 -21.93
CA PRO A 390 7.32 15.94 -22.53
C PRO A 390 7.71 14.67 -23.30
N SER A 391 8.18 14.82 -24.53
CA SER A 391 8.51 13.68 -25.41
C SER A 391 9.57 12.74 -24.80
N VAL A 392 10.48 13.27 -24.01
CA VAL A 392 11.51 12.49 -23.31
C VAL A 392 10.87 11.55 -22.28
N LEU A 393 9.91 12.05 -21.47
CA LEU A 393 9.21 11.24 -20.47
C LEU A 393 8.31 10.20 -21.14
N GLU A 394 7.59 10.58 -22.20
CA GLU A 394 6.77 9.66 -23.00
C GLU A 394 7.60 8.50 -23.53
N GLN A 395 8.74 8.80 -24.19
CA GLN A 395 9.62 7.78 -24.73
C GLN A 395 10.19 6.86 -23.66
N ALA A 396 10.60 7.41 -22.51
CA ALA A 396 11.10 6.61 -21.38
C ALA A 396 10.04 5.63 -20.86
N ILE A 397 8.80 6.08 -20.69
CA ILE A 397 7.69 5.20 -20.26
C ILE A 397 7.41 4.12 -21.31
N LEU A 398 7.27 4.49 -22.57
CA LEU A 398 7.02 3.52 -23.65
C LEU A 398 8.13 2.48 -23.74
N GLN A 399 9.40 2.86 -23.56
CA GLN A 399 10.53 1.93 -23.55
C GLN A 399 10.42 0.94 -22.37
N ILE A 400 10.09 1.41 -21.17
CA ILE A 400 9.90 0.54 -19.97
C ILE A 400 8.75 -0.45 -20.20
N LEU A 401 7.67 -0.01 -20.88
CA LEU A 401 6.51 -0.85 -21.19
C LEU A 401 6.71 -1.81 -22.37
N GLY A 402 7.91 -1.83 -22.95
CA GLY A 402 8.27 -2.75 -24.04
C GLY A 402 7.90 -2.24 -25.45
N GLY A 403 7.73 -0.93 -25.62
CA GLY A 403 7.46 -0.32 -26.91
C GLY A 403 5.98 -0.15 -27.25
N ARG A 404 5.70 0.50 -28.36
CA ARG A 404 4.33 0.74 -28.84
C ARG A 404 3.55 -0.53 -29.20
N GLU A 405 4.25 -1.62 -29.48
CA GLU A 405 3.64 -2.93 -29.74
C GLU A 405 2.91 -3.52 -28.53
N ASN A 406 3.32 -3.16 -27.29
CA ASN A 406 2.68 -3.61 -26.06
C ASN A 406 1.68 -2.60 -25.47
N VAL A 407 1.60 -1.41 -26.07
CA VAL A 407 0.83 -0.29 -25.57
C VAL A 407 -0.26 0.11 -26.57
N GLN A 408 -1.51 0.18 -26.14
CA GLN A 408 -2.55 0.88 -26.90
C GLN A 408 -2.30 2.38 -26.75
N TYR A 409 -1.68 2.98 -27.76
CA TYR A 409 -1.41 4.41 -27.79
C TYR A 409 -2.55 5.14 -28.46
N VAL A 410 -3.17 6.07 -27.74
CA VAL A 410 -4.31 6.86 -28.20
C VAL A 410 -3.98 8.34 -28.13
N GLU A 411 -4.06 9.00 -29.24
CA GLU A 411 -3.99 10.45 -29.39
C GLU A 411 -5.16 10.89 -30.28
N LEU A 412 -5.92 11.90 -29.86
CA LEU A 412 -7.04 12.39 -30.65
C LEU A 412 -6.53 13.16 -31.87
N PRO A 413 -7.23 13.08 -33.02
CA PRO A 413 -6.95 13.91 -34.17
C PRO A 413 -6.94 15.41 -33.79
N GLU A 414 -6.15 16.19 -34.50
CA GLU A 414 -5.93 17.63 -34.18
C GLU A 414 -7.25 18.43 -34.24
N ASP A 415 -8.08 18.18 -35.23
CA ASP A 415 -9.40 18.80 -35.40
C ASP A 415 -10.35 18.51 -34.23
N VAL A 416 -10.31 17.26 -33.71
CA VAL A 416 -11.09 16.88 -32.52
C VAL A 416 -10.50 17.53 -31.27
N SER A 417 -9.17 17.54 -31.13
CA SER A 417 -8.49 18.16 -29.99
C SER A 417 -8.74 19.66 -29.94
N ASP A 418 -8.76 20.34 -31.07
CA ASP A 418 -9.02 21.78 -31.18
C ASP A 418 -10.45 22.16 -30.77
N SER A 419 -11.42 21.26 -30.91
CA SER A 419 -12.79 21.47 -30.45
C SER A 419 -12.90 21.65 -28.93
N PHE A 420 -11.86 21.21 -28.17
CA PHE A 420 -11.75 21.37 -26.73
C PHE A 420 -11.07 22.69 -26.31
N ASN A 421 -10.59 23.51 -27.27
CA ASN A 421 -10.05 24.83 -27.00
C ASN A 421 -11.18 25.79 -26.59
N ARG A 422 -11.40 25.91 -25.27
CA ARG A 422 -12.47 26.68 -24.65
C ARG A 422 -11.98 28.00 -24.05
N HIS A 423 -10.69 28.30 -24.23
CA HIS A 423 -10.04 29.42 -23.56
C HIS A 423 -9.50 30.41 -24.59
N ILE A 424 -9.72 31.67 -24.33
CA ILE A 424 -9.03 32.77 -25.01
C ILE A 424 -7.93 33.23 -24.05
N VAL A 425 -6.67 33.18 -24.50
CA VAL A 425 -5.52 33.58 -23.68
C VAL A 425 -5.14 35.01 -24.04
N HIS A 426 -5.20 35.88 -23.04
CA HIS A 426 -4.69 37.25 -23.13
C HIS A 426 -3.43 37.34 -22.27
N LYS A 427 -2.33 37.86 -22.83
CA LYS A 427 -1.11 38.17 -22.10
C LYS A 427 -1.19 39.58 -21.57
N ALA A 428 -0.96 39.77 -20.27
CA ALA A 428 -0.81 41.08 -19.65
C ALA A 428 0.54 41.12 -18.89
N ASP A 429 1.19 42.25 -18.85
CA ASP A 429 2.48 42.41 -18.19
C ASP A 429 2.34 42.76 -16.71
N SER A 430 1.14 43.14 -16.26
CA SER A 430 0.85 43.44 -14.85
C SER A 430 -0.60 43.12 -14.46
N PHE A 431 -0.84 42.95 -13.16
CA PHE A 431 -2.19 42.80 -12.63
C PHE A 431 -3.08 44.02 -12.90
N ILE A 432 -2.47 45.24 -12.93
CA ILE A 432 -3.18 46.49 -13.17
C ILE A 432 -3.85 46.50 -14.56
N GLU A 433 -3.21 45.92 -15.56
CA GLU A 433 -3.76 45.81 -16.92
C GLU A 433 -4.97 44.87 -16.99
N LEU A 434 -5.14 43.98 -16.02
CA LEU A 434 -6.29 43.08 -15.95
C LEU A 434 -7.50 43.71 -15.24
N LEU A 435 -7.33 44.78 -14.48
CA LEU A 435 -8.42 45.41 -13.73
C LEU A 435 -9.64 45.82 -14.60
N PRO A 436 -9.49 46.33 -15.82
CA PRO A 436 -10.65 46.60 -16.70
C PRO A 436 -11.42 45.33 -17.06
N VAL A 437 -10.70 44.22 -17.31
CA VAL A 437 -11.32 42.92 -17.63
C VAL A 437 -12.05 42.34 -16.43
N ILE A 438 -11.44 42.46 -15.25
CA ILE A 438 -12.05 42.03 -13.97
C ILE A 438 -13.31 42.88 -13.72
N ARG A 439 -13.26 44.19 -13.94
CA ARG A 439 -14.41 45.08 -13.79
C ARG A 439 -15.57 44.67 -14.69
N GLN A 440 -15.28 44.49 -15.97
CA GLN A 440 -16.30 44.02 -16.91
C GLN A 440 -16.92 42.68 -16.49
N ALA A 441 -16.11 41.72 -16.07
CA ALA A 441 -16.60 40.42 -15.60
C ALA A 441 -17.46 40.55 -14.34
N VAL A 442 -17.13 41.48 -13.41
CA VAL A 442 -17.95 41.78 -12.23
C VAL A 442 -19.29 42.42 -12.65
N ASP A 443 -19.25 43.40 -13.57
CA ASP A 443 -20.45 44.06 -14.07
C ASP A 443 -21.40 43.10 -14.81
N GLU A 444 -20.83 42.05 -15.44
CA GLU A 444 -21.56 40.98 -16.13
C GLU A 444 -21.92 39.77 -15.22
N GLU A 445 -21.70 39.87 -13.91
CA GLU A 445 -21.93 38.80 -12.90
C GLU A 445 -21.21 37.50 -13.20
N GLN A 446 -20.05 37.57 -13.85
CA GLN A 446 -19.25 36.38 -14.20
C GLN A 446 -18.41 35.91 -12.99
N LYS A 447 -18.14 34.59 -12.95
CA LYS A 447 -17.23 34.02 -11.94
C LYS A 447 -15.78 34.27 -12.37
N ILE A 448 -14.97 34.83 -11.46
CA ILE A 448 -13.56 35.13 -11.68
C ILE A 448 -12.72 34.23 -10.78
N LEU A 449 -11.72 33.54 -11.36
CA LEU A 449 -10.70 32.81 -10.63
C LEU A 449 -9.34 33.46 -10.84
N ILE A 450 -8.71 33.89 -9.73
CA ILE A 450 -7.35 34.47 -9.75
C ILE A 450 -6.42 33.42 -9.08
N VAL A 451 -5.44 32.94 -9.85
CA VAL A 451 -4.47 31.95 -9.38
C VAL A 451 -3.11 32.60 -9.21
N CYS A 452 -2.52 32.47 -8.02
CA CYS A 452 -1.20 33.01 -7.69
C CYS A 452 -0.24 31.89 -7.30
N ASN A 453 1.03 32.04 -7.66
CA ASN A 453 2.08 31.09 -7.32
C ASN A 453 2.71 31.31 -5.92
N ARG A 454 2.27 32.31 -5.17
CA ARG A 454 2.74 32.66 -3.82
C ARG A 454 1.56 33.12 -2.96
N VAL A 455 1.46 32.59 -1.75
CA VAL A 455 0.41 32.95 -0.79
C VAL A 455 0.40 34.48 -0.50
N ALA A 456 1.56 35.05 -0.28
CA ALA A 456 1.67 36.50 -0.02
C ALA A 456 1.08 37.35 -1.18
N HIS A 457 1.31 36.95 -2.43
CA HIS A 457 0.76 37.62 -3.60
C HIS A 457 -0.75 37.44 -3.71
N ALA A 458 -1.25 36.24 -3.42
CA ALA A 458 -2.69 35.98 -3.37
C ALA A 458 -3.38 36.86 -2.31
N GLN A 459 -2.78 37.01 -1.13
CA GLN A 459 -3.30 37.88 -0.06
C GLN A 459 -3.28 39.37 -0.44
N GLU A 460 -2.25 39.82 -1.16
CA GLU A 460 -2.14 41.17 -1.65
C GLU A 460 -3.25 41.49 -2.67
N ILE A 461 -3.43 40.61 -3.67
CA ILE A 461 -4.48 40.75 -4.69
C ILE A 461 -5.86 40.69 -4.04
N PHE A 462 -6.06 39.77 -3.09
CA PHE A 462 -7.32 39.68 -2.35
C PHE A 462 -7.68 41.03 -1.70
N LYS A 463 -6.74 41.67 -0.99
CA LYS A 463 -6.96 42.96 -0.37
C LYS A 463 -7.29 44.06 -1.40
N GLN A 464 -6.59 44.07 -2.52
CA GLN A 464 -6.85 45.05 -3.60
C GLN A 464 -8.25 44.85 -4.20
N ILE A 465 -8.69 43.64 -4.39
CA ILE A 465 -10.03 43.37 -4.93
C ILE A 465 -11.11 43.67 -3.89
N ASP A 466 -10.89 43.34 -2.62
CA ASP A 466 -11.82 43.66 -1.52
C ASP A 466 -12.01 45.17 -1.33
N GLU A 467 -10.93 45.96 -1.44
CA GLU A 467 -10.99 47.42 -1.42
C GLU A 467 -11.77 48.00 -2.61
N LEU A 468 -11.62 47.40 -3.80
CA LEU A 468 -12.29 47.87 -5.02
C LEU A 468 -13.77 47.44 -5.08
N TYR A 469 -14.08 46.30 -4.51
CA TYR A 469 -15.42 45.65 -4.59
C TYR A 469 -15.84 45.11 -3.23
N PRO A 470 -16.12 45.93 -2.22
CA PRO A 470 -16.37 45.48 -0.84
C PRO A 470 -17.66 44.68 -0.65
N ASN A 471 -18.52 44.63 -1.66
CA ASN A 471 -19.76 43.83 -1.64
C ASN A 471 -19.66 42.48 -2.40
N LEU A 472 -18.48 42.16 -2.97
CA LEU A 472 -18.28 40.87 -3.62
C LEU A 472 -18.08 39.76 -2.58
N SER A 473 -18.68 38.56 -2.86
CA SER A 473 -18.35 37.37 -2.11
C SER A 473 -16.98 36.86 -2.58
N LEU A 474 -15.95 37.11 -1.79
CA LEU A 474 -14.59 36.65 -2.07
C LEU A 474 -14.30 35.38 -1.26
N ILE A 475 -13.80 34.34 -1.91
CA ILE A 475 -13.33 33.12 -1.26
C ILE A 475 -11.82 33.02 -1.48
N HIS A 476 -11.06 33.08 -0.40
CA HIS A 476 -9.62 32.83 -0.43
C HIS A 476 -9.36 31.37 -0.11
N ILE A 477 -8.79 30.62 -1.06
CA ILE A 477 -8.39 29.23 -0.89
C ILE A 477 -6.86 29.20 -0.89
N SER A 478 -6.25 28.85 0.25
CA SER A 478 -4.82 28.51 0.34
C SER A 478 -4.68 27.03 0.64
N GLU A 479 -3.88 26.32 -0.14
CA GLU A 479 -3.46 24.95 0.17
C GLU A 479 -2.29 24.95 1.17
#